data_cbc0ae6de404676bb9bcc4612c06f2a9
#
_entry.id   cbc0ae6de404676bb9bcc4612c06f2a9
#
_cell.length_a   1.000
_cell.length_b   1.000
_cell.length_c   1.000
_cell.angle_alpha   90.00
_cell.angle_beta   90.00
_cell.angle_gamma   90.00
#
_symmetry.space_group_name_H-M   'P 1'
#
loop_
_entity.id
_entity.type
_entity.pdbx_description
1 polymer ?
#
loop_
_entity_poly.entity_id
_entity_poly.type
_entity_poly.pdbx_seq_one_letter_code
_entity_poly.pdbx_strand_id
1 'polypeptide(L)'
;ARVAFLEEEDVFHDIPQEKDSLMNEAEVIEMFQDFQLVGVNFDYKKPEVERKMYVYKAPKSLELKKGDLCVVHIEQNEQPPYKVVQVCALDVKCSNVKAHRWIVDLVDTTGYTKLMENEQQIGEVLARARKAREKKIRMADLQEFMTPEDLALIKSLTTGNALEAPKTE
;
A
#
# COMPACT_ATOMS: atom_id res chain seq x y z
N ALA A 1 19.50 52.39 69.30
CA ALA A 1 18.95 51.10 68.95
C ALA A 1 19.03 50.92 67.48
N ARG A 2 20.00 50.12 67.03
CA ARG A 2 20.10 49.69 65.62
C ARG A 2 19.29 48.42 65.53
N VAL A 3 18.24 48.46 64.74
CA VAL A 3 17.54 47.26 64.31
C VAL A 3 18.39 46.63 63.23
N ALA A 4 18.98 45.46 63.54
CA ALA A 4 19.63 44.65 62.54
C ALA A 4 18.54 44.10 61.62
N PHE A 5 18.51 44.56 60.39
CA PHE A 5 17.84 43.83 59.32
C PHE A 5 18.61 42.53 59.11
N LEU A 6 17.99 41.45 59.51
CA LEU A 6 18.36 40.14 59.05
C LEU A 6 17.97 40.12 57.57
N GLU A 7 19.00 40.16 56.75
CA GLU A 7 18.89 39.78 55.35
C GLU A 7 18.40 38.33 55.36
N GLU A 8 17.14 38.14 55.02
CA GLU A 8 16.64 36.84 54.56
C GLU A 8 17.44 36.50 53.32
N GLU A 9 18.60 35.91 53.52
CA GLU A 9 19.30 35.24 52.41
C GLU A 9 18.36 34.18 51.86
N ASP A 10 18.11 34.33 50.59
CA ASP A 10 17.43 33.46 49.68
C ASP A 10 17.56 31.97 50.03
N VAL A 11 16.62 31.45 50.76
CA VAL A 11 16.43 30.00 50.97
C VAL A 11 15.88 29.32 49.73
N PHE A 12 15.72 30.09 48.63
CA PHE A 12 15.22 29.57 47.35
C PHE A 12 16.30 28.98 46.42
N HIS A 13 17.57 28.86 46.88
CA HIS A 13 18.66 28.38 45.99
C HIS A 13 18.87 26.89 46.01
N ASP A 14 18.17 26.12 46.82
CA ASP A 14 18.31 24.67 46.89
C ASP A 14 16.96 23.90 46.81
N ILE A 15 16.01 24.42 46.10
CA ILE A 15 15.06 23.49 45.52
C ILE A 15 15.79 22.83 44.38
N PRO A 16 16.12 21.51 44.47
CA PRO A 16 16.55 20.78 43.31
C PRO A 16 15.51 21.06 42.25
N GLN A 17 15.92 21.67 41.19
CA GLN A 17 15.05 21.66 40.01
C GLN A 17 14.95 20.18 39.68
N GLU A 18 13.91 19.55 40.18
CA GLU A 18 13.40 18.28 39.67
C GLU A 18 13.05 18.52 38.21
N LYS A 19 14.10 18.62 37.41
CA LYS A 19 13.96 18.60 35.95
C LYS A 19 13.38 17.30 35.45
N ASP A 20 13.15 16.34 36.33
CA ASP A 20 12.85 14.95 36.02
C ASP A 20 11.45 14.49 36.43
N SER A 21 10.59 15.36 36.94
CA SER A 21 9.28 14.90 37.44
C SER A 21 8.13 15.00 36.45
N LEU A 22 8.31 15.70 35.36
CA LEU A 22 7.29 15.77 34.31
C LEU A 22 7.74 14.94 33.11
N MET A 23 7.00 13.90 32.83
CA MET A 23 7.17 13.10 31.62
C MET A 23 7.08 14.01 30.40
N ASN A 24 7.95 13.78 29.43
CA ASN A 24 7.87 14.47 28.17
C ASN A 24 6.66 13.97 27.36
N GLU A 25 6.26 14.73 26.35
CA GLU A 25 5.09 14.39 25.52
C GLU A 25 5.18 13.00 24.89
N ALA A 26 6.38 12.55 24.52
CA ALA A 26 6.57 11.24 23.94
C ALA A 26 6.34 10.11 24.96
N GLU A 27 6.80 10.29 26.19
CA GLU A 27 6.57 9.34 27.30
C GLU A 27 5.10 9.26 27.67
N VAL A 28 4.41 10.40 27.71
CA VAL A 28 2.94 10.44 27.93
C VAL A 28 2.21 9.74 26.79
N ILE A 29 2.58 9.99 25.55
CA ILE A 29 2.00 9.31 24.39
C ILE A 29 2.25 7.80 24.50
N GLU A 30 3.47 7.38 24.85
CA GLU A 30 3.82 5.96 25.01
C GLU A 30 2.99 5.28 26.09
N MET A 31 2.68 5.98 27.18
CA MET A 31 1.83 5.45 28.26
C MET A 31 0.35 5.31 27.91
N PHE A 32 -0.19 6.26 27.18
CA PHE A 32 -1.63 6.37 26.94
C PHE A 32 -2.06 5.99 25.52
N GLN A 33 -1.12 5.95 24.59
CA GLN A 33 -1.37 5.55 23.21
C GLN A 33 -0.50 4.36 22.85
N ASP A 34 -1.13 3.32 22.40
CA ASP A 34 -0.42 2.14 21.90
C ASP A 34 0.08 2.41 20.48
N PHE A 35 1.36 2.75 20.35
CA PHE A 35 1.99 3.04 19.07
C PHE A 35 3.27 2.22 18.87
N GLN A 36 3.70 2.16 17.63
CA GLN A 36 4.96 1.55 17.21
C GLN A 36 5.74 2.52 16.31
N LEU A 37 7.05 2.34 16.26
CA LEU A 37 7.89 3.00 15.27
C LEU A 37 8.04 2.11 14.06
N VAL A 38 7.77 2.64 12.88
CA VAL A 38 7.87 1.93 11.62
C VAL A 38 8.85 2.61 10.67
N GLY A 39 9.63 1.82 9.97
CA GLY A 39 10.47 2.30 8.88
C GLY A 39 9.69 2.34 7.58
N VAL A 40 9.81 3.43 6.84
CA VAL A 40 9.15 3.63 5.56
C VAL A 40 10.12 4.09 4.49
N ASN A 41 9.81 3.76 3.24
CA ASN A 41 10.54 4.19 2.05
C ASN A 41 9.66 5.11 1.20
N PHE A 42 10.18 6.27 0.84
CA PHE A 42 9.55 7.17 -0.12
C PHE A 42 9.73 6.68 -1.55
N ASP A 43 10.91 6.17 -1.86
CA ASP A 43 11.30 5.71 -3.19
C ASP A 43 11.17 4.18 -3.32
N TYR A 44 10.04 3.62 -2.91
CA TYR A 44 9.83 2.17 -2.91
C TYR A 44 9.84 1.52 -4.31
N LYS A 45 9.82 2.33 -5.38
CA LYS A 45 9.99 1.87 -6.76
C LYS A 45 11.45 1.66 -7.18
N LYS A 46 12.40 2.24 -6.42
CA LYS A 46 13.84 2.07 -6.67
C LYS A 46 14.33 0.72 -6.16
N PRO A 47 15.49 0.23 -6.65
CA PRO A 47 16.16 -0.94 -6.10
C PRO A 47 16.36 -0.81 -4.57
N GLU A 48 16.25 -1.91 -3.85
CA GLU A 48 16.29 -1.95 -2.39
C GLU A 48 17.56 -1.29 -1.80
N VAL A 49 18.70 -1.45 -2.49
CA VAL A 49 20.00 -0.88 -2.09
C VAL A 49 20.02 0.65 -2.10
N GLU A 50 19.20 1.30 -2.92
CA GLU A 50 19.13 2.75 -3.06
C GLU A 50 18.05 3.41 -2.21
N ARG A 51 17.25 2.61 -1.50
CA ARG A 51 16.14 3.12 -0.68
C ARG A 51 16.63 3.64 0.64
N LYS A 52 16.20 4.86 0.99
CA LYS A 52 16.41 5.44 2.31
C LYS A 52 15.23 5.10 3.21
N MET A 53 15.52 4.61 4.41
CA MET A 53 14.52 4.36 5.43
C MET A 53 14.34 5.61 6.30
N TYR A 54 13.09 5.99 6.50
CA TYR A 54 12.68 7.03 7.42
C TYR A 54 11.79 6.42 8.50
N VAL A 55 11.85 6.95 9.71
CA VAL A 55 11.09 6.41 10.84
C VAL A 55 9.90 7.29 11.15
N TYR A 56 8.74 6.65 11.30
CA TYR A 56 7.47 7.29 11.65
C TYR A 56 6.80 6.60 12.82
N LYS A 57 5.98 7.33 13.56
CA LYS A 57 5.09 6.78 14.58
C LYS A 57 3.81 6.27 13.91
N ALA A 58 3.35 5.11 14.31
CA ALA A 58 2.10 4.54 13.80
C ALA A 58 1.26 4.00 14.96
N PRO A 59 -0.05 4.30 15.02
CA PRO A 59 -0.94 3.62 15.95
C PRO A 59 -0.94 2.12 15.67
N LYS A 60 -0.84 1.29 16.71
CA LYS A 60 -0.91 -0.17 16.53
C LYS A 60 -2.26 -0.64 15.99
N SER A 61 -3.29 0.16 16.16
CA SER A 61 -4.63 -0.09 15.59
C SER A 61 -4.66 -0.15 14.07
N LEU A 62 -3.65 0.39 13.37
CA LEU A 62 -3.54 0.28 11.92
C LEU A 62 -3.09 -1.11 11.44
N GLU A 63 -2.60 -1.97 12.35
CA GLU A 63 -2.15 -3.33 12.05
C GLU A 63 -1.23 -3.43 10.82
N LEU A 64 -0.28 -2.51 10.73
CA LEU A 64 0.63 -2.38 9.60
C LEU A 64 1.49 -3.63 9.41
N LYS A 65 1.70 -3.97 8.14
CA LYS A 65 2.59 -5.06 7.71
C LYS A 65 3.69 -4.51 6.81
N LYS A 66 4.80 -5.21 6.78
CA LYS A 66 5.88 -4.91 5.83
C LYS A 66 5.35 -5.03 4.39
N GLY A 67 5.55 -3.99 3.59
CA GLY A 67 5.05 -3.89 2.22
C GLY A 67 3.76 -3.06 2.07
N ASP A 68 3.07 -2.75 3.16
CA ASP A 68 1.87 -1.90 3.13
C ASP A 68 2.19 -0.48 2.65
N LEU A 69 1.24 0.13 1.98
CA LEU A 69 1.30 1.53 1.58
C LEU A 69 0.59 2.39 2.63
N CYS A 70 1.23 3.45 3.04
CA CYS A 70 0.70 4.38 4.02
C CYS A 70 0.78 5.82 3.52
N VAL A 71 -0.07 6.67 4.05
CA VAL A 71 -0.03 8.11 3.83
C VAL A 71 0.71 8.77 4.97
N VAL A 72 1.67 9.63 4.65
CA VAL A 72 2.42 10.44 5.60
C VAL A 72 2.32 11.92 5.26
N HIS A 73 2.38 12.76 6.28
CA HIS A 73 2.46 14.21 6.13
C HIS A 73 3.92 14.63 5.99
N ILE A 74 4.21 15.48 5.01
CA ILE A 74 5.54 16.05 4.78
C ILE A 74 5.51 17.58 5.00
N GLU A 75 6.59 18.12 5.57
CA GLU A 75 6.69 19.55 5.95
C GLU A 75 7.28 20.42 4.85
N GLN A 76 7.37 19.95 3.65
CA GLN A 76 7.87 20.77 2.55
C GLN A 76 6.73 21.60 1.98
N ASN A 77 7.08 22.77 1.43
CA ASN A 77 6.15 23.68 0.74
C ASN A 77 5.52 23.03 -0.53
N GLU A 78 5.63 21.71 -0.64
CA GLU A 78 5.02 20.94 -1.71
C GLU A 78 3.52 20.78 -1.47
N GLN A 79 2.75 21.09 -2.46
CA GLN A 79 1.32 20.83 -2.49
C GLN A 79 1.06 19.60 -3.37
N PRO A 80 0.37 18.59 -2.91
CA PRO A 80 -0.22 18.41 -1.56
C PRO A 80 0.83 17.97 -0.51
N PRO A 81 0.58 18.26 0.79
CA PRO A 81 1.53 17.98 1.88
C PRO A 81 1.55 16.49 2.29
N TYR A 82 0.89 15.63 1.57
CA TYR A 82 0.82 14.20 1.84
C TYR A 82 1.56 13.39 0.78
N LYS A 83 2.25 12.35 1.21
CA LYS A 83 2.88 11.38 0.30
C LYS A 83 2.53 9.95 0.69
N VAL A 84 2.47 9.09 -0.31
CA VAL A 84 2.33 7.65 -0.12
C VAL A 84 3.72 7.05 -0.02
N VAL A 85 3.92 6.25 1.01
CA VAL A 85 5.18 5.56 1.32
C VAL A 85 4.92 4.08 1.57
N GLN A 86 5.95 3.26 1.47
CA GLN A 86 5.85 1.84 1.76
C GLN A 86 6.53 1.49 3.07
N VAL A 87 5.86 0.70 3.91
CA VAL A 87 6.42 0.17 5.15
C VAL A 87 7.50 -0.85 4.81
N CYS A 88 8.72 -0.62 5.30
CA CYS A 88 9.86 -1.52 5.10
C CYS A 88 10.32 -2.23 6.37
N ALA A 89 10.02 -1.69 7.54
CA ALA A 89 10.38 -2.28 8.82
C ALA A 89 9.31 -1.97 9.87
N LEU A 90 9.13 -2.90 10.80
CA LEU A 90 8.25 -2.77 11.97
C LEU A 90 9.09 -2.74 13.24
N ASP A 91 8.53 -2.18 14.32
CA ASP A 91 9.14 -2.13 15.64
C ASP A 91 10.60 -1.62 15.64
N VAL A 92 10.81 -0.54 14.91
CA VAL A 92 12.13 0.11 14.81
C VAL A 92 12.49 0.73 16.16
N LYS A 93 13.66 0.39 16.66
CA LYS A 93 14.20 1.02 17.87
C LYS A 93 14.89 2.33 17.49
N CYS A 94 14.42 3.44 18.05
CA CYS A 94 15.01 4.74 17.83
C CYS A 94 15.16 5.50 19.13
N SER A 95 16.29 6.21 19.28
CA SER A 95 16.62 6.96 20.50
C SER A 95 15.81 8.26 20.66
N ASN A 96 15.25 8.80 19.60
CA ASN A 96 14.53 10.08 19.62
C ASN A 96 13.14 9.97 19.00
N VAL A 97 12.24 9.31 19.70
CA VAL A 97 10.84 9.12 19.28
C VAL A 97 10.10 10.45 19.08
N LYS A 98 10.45 11.46 19.87
CA LYS A 98 9.78 12.78 19.84
C LYS A 98 9.93 13.49 18.50
N ALA A 99 11.03 13.27 17.79
CA ALA A 99 11.30 13.90 16.50
C ALA A 99 10.52 13.28 15.34
N HIS A 100 9.91 12.11 15.54
CA HIS A 100 9.22 11.40 14.46
C HIS A 100 7.78 11.87 14.32
N ARG A 101 7.33 11.91 13.06
CA ARG A 101 5.94 12.22 12.70
C ARG A 101 5.08 10.98 12.70
N TRP A 102 3.80 11.20 12.58
CA TRP A 102 2.80 10.15 12.53
C TRP A 102 2.49 9.73 11.10
N ILE A 103 2.22 8.44 10.93
CA ILE A 103 1.50 7.93 9.76
C ILE A 103 0.05 8.43 9.87
N VAL A 104 -0.47 8.97 8.77
CA VAL A 104 -1.83 9.52 8.73
C VAL A 104 -2.85 8.40 8.62
N ASP A 105 -2.63 7.48 7.66
CA ASP A 105 -3.54 6.34 7.45
C ASP A 105 -2.88 5.25 6.59
N LEU A 106 -3.49 4.07 6.60
CA LEU A 106 -3.18 2.95 5.71
C LEU A 106 -3.92 3.11 4.39
N VAL A 107 -3.25 2.87 3.28
CA VAL A 107 -3.89 2.85 1.96
C VAL A 107 -4.51 1.47 1.73
N ASP A 108 -5.82 1.37 1.85
CA ASP A 108 -6.55 0.16 1.51
C ASP A 108 -6.86 0.13 0.02
N THR A 109 -6.15 -0.74 -0.70
CA THR A 109 -6.33 -0.95 -2.15
C THR A 109 -7.26 -2.11 -2.48
N THR A 110 -7.82 -2.79 -1.49
CA THR A 110 -8.62 -4.01 -1.68
C THR A 110 -9.81 -3.76 -2.59
N GLY A 111 -10.55 -2.67 -2.33
CA GLY A 111 -11.69 -2.28 -3.16
C GLY A 111 -11.31 -1.98 -4.60
N TYR A 112 -10.23 -1.25 -4.80
CA TYR A 112 -9.71 -0.92 -6.13
C TYR A 112 -9.26 -2.16 -6.90
N THR A 113 -8.49 -3.05 -6.27
CA THR A 113 -8.02 -4.30 -6.89
C THR A 113 -9.20 -5.14 -7.36
N LYS A 114 -10.23 -5.26 -6.53
CA LYS A 114 -11.45 -6.00 -6.88
C LYS A 114 -12.20 -5.38 -8.07
N LEU A 115 -12.26 -4.05 -8.15
CA LEU A 115 -12.87 -3.37 -9.30
C LEU A 115 -12.08 -3.65 -10.58
N MET A 116 -10.75 -3.59 -10.53
CA MET A 116 -9.89 -3.88 -11.68
C MET A 116 -10.01 -5.33 -12.15
N GLU A 117 -10.07 -6.29 -11.24
CA GLU A 117 -10.31 -7.70 -11.55
C GLU A 117 -11.66 -7.91 -12.22
N ASN A 118 -12.71 -7.26 -11.72
CA ASN A 118 -14.05 -7.33 -12.31
C ASN A 118 -14.06 -6.75 -13.73
N GLU A 119 -13.43 -5.60 -13.93
CA GLU A 119 -13.31 -4.97 -15.24
C GLU A 119 -12.58 -5.87 -16.24
N GLN A 120 -11.48 -6.49 -15.82
CA GLN A 120 -10.76 -7.45 -16.64
C GLN A 120 -11.64 -8.65 -17.03
N GLN A 121 -12.37 -9.24 -16.08
CA GLN A 121 -13.29 -10.36 -16.34
C GLN A 121 -14.39 -9.98 -17.33
N ILE A 122 -14.97 -8.78 -17.18
CA ILE A 122 -15.96 -8.25 -18.14
C ILE A 122 -15.33 -8.12 -19.52
N GLY A 123 -14.11 -7.60 -19.62
CA GLY A 123 -13.37 -7.48 -20.87
C GLY A 123 -13.17 -8.83 -21.57
N GLU A 124 -12.81 -9.87 -20.82
CA GLU A 124 -12.65 -11.24 -21.34
C GLU A 124 -13.97 -11.83 -21.83
N VAL A 125 -15.07 -11.61 -21.10
CA VAL A 125 -16.41 -12.05 -21.53
C VAL A 125 -16.81 -11.35 -22.83
N LEU A 126 -16.62 -10.03 -22.94
CA LEU A 126 -16.92 -9.28 -24.14
C LEU A 126 -16.05 -9.72 -25.33
N ALA A 127 -14.77 -10.01 -25.12
CA ALA A 127 -13.88 -10.52 -26.16
C ALA A 127 -14.36 -11.88 -26.70
N ARG A 128 -14.78 -12.78 -25.81
CA ARG A 128 -15.38 -14.07 -26.21
C ARG A 128 -16.70 -13.88 -26.98
N ALA A 129 -17.56 -12.99 -26.52
CA ALA A 129 -18.81 -12.70 -27.20
C ALA A 129 -18.59 -12.10 -28.62
N ARG A 130 -17.60 -11.21 -28.77
CA ARG A 130 -17.22 -10.65 -30.09
C ARG A 130 -16.73 -11.74 -31.03
N LYS A 131 -15.84 -12.62 -30.58
CA LYS A 131 -15.36 -13.76 -31.40
C LYS A 131 -16.48 -14.71 -31.79
N ALA A 132 -17.41 -14.99 -30.87
CA ALA A 132 -18.58 -15.82 -31.18
C ALA A 132 -19.48 -15.18 -32.22
N ARG A 133 -19.72 -13.86 -32.10
CA ARG A 133 -20.50 -13.10 -33.10
C ARG A 133 -19.83 -13.11 -34.47
N GLU A 134 -18.54 -12.84 -34.53
CA GLU A 134 -17.78 -12.88 -35.80
C GLU A 134 -17.85 -14.26 -36.45
N LYS A 135 -17.66 -15.32 -35.64
CA LYS A 135 -17.81 -16.69 -36.14
C LYS A 135 -19.20 -16.96 -36.71
N LYS A 136 -20.24 -16.49 -36.02
CA LYS A 136 -21.64 -16.65 -36.49
C LYS A 136 -21.88 -15.93 -37.81
N ILE A 137 -21.35 -14.70 -37.94
CA ILE A 137 -21.49 -13.92 -39.20
C ILE A 137 -20.75 -14.63 -40.32
N ARG A 138 -19.51 -15.05 -40.13
CA ARG A 138 -18.74 -15.79 -41.15
C ARG A 138 -19.40 -17.10 -41.54
N MET A 139 -19.98 -17.82 -40.59
CA MET A 139 -20.75 -19.04 -40.91
C MET A 139 -22.01 -18.74 -41.71
N ALA A 140 -22.72 -17.65 -41.41
CA ALA A 140 -23.87 -17.25 -42.19
C ALA A 140 -23.48 -16.89 -43.63
N ASP A 141 -22.38 -16.14 -43.83
CA ASP A 141 -21.85 -15.79 -45.13
C ASP A 141 -21.48 -17.04 -45.94
N LEU A 142 -20.82 -18.00 -45.30
CA LEU A 142 -20.48 -19.29 -45.93
C LEU A 142 -21.73 -20.07 -46.36
N GLN A 143 -22.75 -20.10 -45.54
CA GLN A 143 -24.03 -20.77 -45.86
C GLN A 143 -24.78 -20.11 -46.99
N GLU A 144 -24.63 -18.80 -47.16
CA GLU A 144 -25.26 -18.06 -48.26
C GLU A 144 -24.63 -18.37 -49.64
N PHE A 145 -23.29 -18.55 -49.67
CA PHE A 145 -22.53 -18.73 -50.92
C PHE A 145 -22.11 -20.18 -51.21
N MET A 146 -22.29 -21.11 -50.29
CA MET A 146 -21.91 -22.52 -50.41
C MET A 146 -23.14 -23.42 -50.53
N THR A 147 -23.01 -24.48 -51.32
CA THR A 147 -24.02 -25.54 -51.35
C THR A 147 -23.96 -26.36 -50.06
N PRO A 148 -25.06 -27.04 -49.65
CA PRO A 148 -25.06 -27.93 -48.48
C PRO A 148 -24.03 -29.06 -48.62
N GLU A 149 -23.73 -29.52 -49.83
CA GLU A 149 -22.73 -30.57 -50.13
C GLU A 149 -21.32 -30.08 -49.85
N ASP A 150 -20.97 -28.86 -50.27
CA ASP A 150 -19.68 -28.24 -50.00
C ASP A 150 -19.44 -28.03 -48.53
N LEU A 151 -20.44 -27.62 -47.76
CA LEU A 151 -20.38 -27.47 -46.31
C LEU A 151 -20.16 -28.84 -45.61
N ALA A 152 -20.83 -29.90 -46.08
CA ALA A 152 -20.68 -31.23 -45.58
C ALA A 152 -19.25 -31.76 -45.85
N LEU A 153 -18.73 -31.48 -47.03
CA LEU A 153 -17.36 -31.85 -47.41
C LEU A 153 -16.33 -31.13 -46.52
N ILE A 154 -16.44 -29.86 -46.29
CA ILE A 154 -15.55 -29.07 -45.40
C ILE A 154 -15.60 -29.62 -43.99
N LYS A 155 -16.76 -29.93 -43.45
CA LYS A 155 -16.92 -30.52 -42.12
C LYS A 155 -16.23 -31.89 -42.04
N SER A 156 -16.35 -32.73 -43.05
CA SER A 156 -15.69 -34.03 -43.08
C SER A 156 -14.17 -33.92 -43.12
N LEU A 157 -13.63 -32.96 -43.87
CA LEU A 157 -12.18 -32.74 -44.00
C LEU A 157 -11.58 -32.16 -42.69
N THR A 158 -12.31 -31.32 -41.97
CA THR A 158 -11.86 -30.73 -40.69
C THR A 158 -11.96 -31.71 -39.52
N THR A 159 -12.93 -32.62 -39.51
CA THR A 159 -13.04 -33.68 -38.50
C THR A 159 -12.06 -34.82 -38.70
N GLY A 160 -11.67 -35.10 -39.94
CA GLY A 160 -10.69 -36.16 -40.29
C GLY A 160 -9.26 -35.85 -39.83
N ASN A 161 -8.86 -34.56 -39.78
CA ASN A 161 -7.53 -34.14 -39.35
C ASN A 161 -7.34 -34.05 -37.81
N ALA A 162 -8.41 -34.18 -37.03
CA ALA A 162 -8.33 -34.15 -35.58
C ALA A 162 -7.95 -35.50 -34.92
N LEU A 163 -7.79 -36.57 -35.73
CA LEU A 163 -7.59 -37.94 -35.22
C LEU A 163 -6.17 -38.49 -35.36
N GLU A 164 -5.23 -37.76 -35.90
CA GLU A 164 -3.83 -38.20 -35.96
C GLU A 164 -2.92 -37.24 -35.17
N ALA A 165 -2.97 -37.33 -33.85
CA ALA A 165 -1.82 -36.96 -33.05
C ALA A 165 -0.77 -38.09 -33.15
N PRO A 166 0.50 -37.79 -33.49
CA PRO A 166 1.51 -38.83 -33.57
C PRO A 166 1.71 -39.48 -32.19
N LYS A 167 1.52 -40.78 -32.14
CA LYS A 167 2.00 -41.59 -31.02
C LYS A 167 3.52 -41.60 -31.11
N THR A 168 4.16 -40.85 -30.20
CA THR A 168 5.59 -41.02 -29.93
C THR A 168 5.75 -42.31 -29.14
N GLU A 169 6.46 -43.27 -29.77
CA GLU A 169 7.10 -44.38 -29.08
C GLU A 169 8.23 -43.86 -28.18
#